data_4330532451b00046e6f48a13a2263aee
#
_entry.id   4330532451b00046e6f48a13a2263aee
#
_cell.length_a   1.000
_cell.length_b   1.000
_cell.length_c   1.000
_cell.angle_alpha   90.00
_cell.angle_beta   90.00
_cell.angle_gamma   90.00
#
_symmetry.space_group_name_H-M   'P 1'
#
loop_
_entity.id
_entity.type
_entity.pdbx_description
1 polymer ?
#
loop_
_entity_poly.entity_id
_entity_poly.type
_entity_poly.pdbx_seq_one_letter_code
_entity_poly.pdbx_strand_id
1 'polypeptide(L)'
;MLPEAGSAGTGTAPGVAPAKARPALRRRPSGDPPPLPKPAWWPRYVVLLIVTVVVGALLAWWYGSSSPEPDAGVMQWFADHRTGWLTDVARFLSRLATQPAVLVMRIALLVILVVYKRWRHLAVALLCFLLMDFLVVQLSVKLDAPPDVLVPPGSGVWHFPAFGIASLSITLWAMVVTLAPAGKPRDAASVAAIVLGVLVVLARAYLGTTYPIAGLYSILLGSCISATLLGWLAPEDSFPVSYQRAGNAAHLELAGARTAAVIRAMRDQLGITVESLKPFGEEGSGGSTPLLMTTADGTRLFGKILATSHVRADRWYRIGRTALYGRLEDETSFSSVRRLIAYEDYALRLLDDDGFRVAHSYGIVELTPSREYLLVTEFFEGAETLGHAEVTDEVIDGGLALVRRLWDSGLAHRDIKPANLLVVEGELQVIDVSGLQIRPSPWREAVDLANMMLVLALGSDPDRVYQRALASFTPEEIGEAFAAAQGMAIPTELQRYLKEDERDLIGRFKELAPPYPKISIQRWSLRRIALIAGLVLGALVLAGWTVDAILDVLA
;
A
#
# COMPACT_ATOMS: atom_id res chain seq x y z
N MET A 1 80.62 -26.56 18.35
CA MET A 1 80.47 -25.17 18.81
C MET A 1 79.51 -24.48 17.87
N LEU A 2 78.27 -24.30 18.29
CA LEU A 2 77.24 -23.56 17.60
C LEU A 2 77.09 -22.21 18.33
N PRO A 3 76.90 -21.08 17.63
CA PRO A 3 76.74 -19.81 18.31
C PRO A 3 75.26 -19.59 18.71
N GLU A 4 75.10 -18.99 19.86
CA GLU A 4 73.84 -18.66 20.54
C GLU A 4 73.02 -17.63 19.66
N ALA A 5 71.72 -17.93 19.60
CA ALA A 5 70.72 -17.04 18.95
C ALA A 5 70.34 -15.93 19.90
N GLY A 6 70.49 -14.68 19.47
CA GLY A 6 70.08 -13.46 20.16
C GLY A 6 68.55 -13.39 20.30
N SER A 7 68.08 -12.91 21.46
CA SER A 7 66.70 -12.66 21.83
C SER A 7 66.09 -11.54 20.96
N ALA A 8 65.12 -11.91 20.11
CA ALA A 8 64.27 -10.95 19.41
C ALA A 8 63.19 -10.40 20.37
N GLY A 9 63.15 -9.06 20.50
CA GLY A 9 62.17 -8.38 21.32
C GLY A 9 60.73 -8.63 20.81
N THR A 10 59.86 -8.98 21.74
CA THR A 10 58.44 -9.11 21.53
C THR A 10 57.83 -7.71 21.37
N GLY A 11 57.68 -7.27 20.15
CA GLY A 11 56.81 -6.14 19.83
C GLY A 11 55.35 -6.54 20.07
N THR A 12 54.75 -5.96 21.10
CA THR A 12 53.29 -6.06 21.33
C THR A 12 52.56 -5.42 20.16
N ALA A 13 51.85 -6.23 19.37
CA ALA A 13 50.92 -5.74 18.38
C ALA A 13 49.85 -4.84 19.06
N PRO A 14 49.42 -3.75 18.43
CA PRO A 14 48.37 -2.91 18.96
C PRO A 14 47.12 -3.74 19.18
N GLY A 15 46.60 -3.69 20.43
CA GLY A 15 45.47 -4.48 20.87
C GLY A 15 44.25 -4.22 19.99
N VAL A 16 43.82 -5.24 19.26
CA VAL A 16 42.49 -5.28 18.65
C VAL A 16 41.49 -5.15 19.80
N ALA A 17 40.73 -4.06 19.83
CA ALA A 17 39.65 -3.87 20.79
C ALA A 17 38.76 -5.13 20.75
N PRO A 18 38.35 -5.68 21.89
CA PRO A 18 37.53 -6.87 21.90
C PRO A 18 36.23 -6.57 21.15
N ALA A 19 35.99 -7.36 20.09
CA ALA A 19 34.73 -7.28 19.35
C ALA A 19 33.57 -7.33 20.35
N LYS A 20 32.73 -6.28 20.38
CA LYS A 20 31.55 -6.25 21.25
C LYS A 20 30.78 -7.55 21.04
N ALA A 21 30.67 -8.35 22.11
CA ALA A 21 30.01 -9.64 22.07
C ALA A 21 28.59 -9.43 21.54
N ARG A 22 28.30 -9.94 20.34
CA ARG A 22 26.96 -9.92 19.77
C ARG A 22 26.03 -10.62 20.77
N PRO A 23 24.90 -10.01 21.20
CA PRO A 23 23.96 -10.71 22.05
C PRO A 23 23.49 -11.96 21.31
N ALA A 24 23.67 -13.12 21.95
CA ALA A 24 23.22 -14.38 21.40
C ALA A 24 21.72 -14.28 21.11
N LEU A 25 21.31 -14.44 19.85
CA LEU A 25 19.91 -14.53 19.48
C LEU A 25 19.26 -15.62 20.34
N ARG A 26 18.53 -15.23 21.39
CA ARG A 26 17.82 -16.19 22.22
C ARG A 26 16.81 -16.92 21.36
N ARG A 27 16.86 -18.25 21.39
CA ARG A 27 15.76 -19.07 20.89
C ARG A 27 14.48 -18.56 21.55
N ARG A 28 13.44 -18.44 20.76
CA ARG A 28 12.08 -18.14 21.25
C ARG A 28 11.80 -19.06 22.45
N PRO A 29 11.47 -18.53 23.62
CA PRO A 29 11.09 -19.40 24.73
C PRO A 29 9.98 -20.33 24.25
N SER A 30 10.02 -21.60 24.66
CA SER A 30 8.95 -22.56 24.45
C SER A 30 7.75 -22.25 25.35
N GLY A 31 7.29 -20.99 25.31
CA GLY A 31 6.10 -20.50 25.99
C GLY A 31 4.87 -20.53 25.08
N ASP A 32 3.77 -20.01 25.56
CA ASP A 32 2.53 -19.92 24.79
C ASP A 32 2.81 -19.39 23.38
N PRO A 33 2.35 -20.08 22.34
CA PRO A 33 2.53 -19.61 20.99
C PRO A 33 1.93 -18.20 20.88
N PRO A 34 2.58 -17.27 20.18
CA PRO A 34 2.02 -15.95 19.98
C PRO A 34 0.59 -16.09 19.41
N PRO A 35 -0.34 -15.22 19.78
CA PRO A 35 -1.71 -15.32 19.32
C PRO A 35 -1.73 -15.44 17.80
N LEU A 36 -2.34 -16.51 17.33
CA LEU A 36 -2.47 -16.74 15.87
C LEU A 36 -3.05 -15.49 15.22
N PRO A 37 -2.49 -15.04 14.09
CA PRO A 37 -3.06 -13.91 13.38
C PRO A 37 -4.54 -14.20 13.11
N LYS A 38 -5.40 -13.20 13.35
CA LYS A 38 -6.82 -13.34 13.01
C LYS A 38 -6.93 -13.83 11.57
N PRO A 39 -7.68 -14.91 11.31
CA PRO A 39 -7.76 -15.47 9.98
C PRO A 39 -8.20 -14.40 8.98
N ALA A 40 -7.61 -14.39 7.81
CA ALA A 40 -8.02 -13.48 6.76
C ALA A 40 -9.50 -13.75 6.42
N TRP A 41 -10.35 -12.75 6.60
CA TRP A 41 -11.80 -12.88 6.39
C TRP A 41 -12.17 -12.96 4.90
N TRP A 42 -11.35 -12.42 4.01
CA TRP A 42 -11.64 -12.33 2.59
C TRP A 42 -11.92 -13.67 1.87
N PRO A 43 -11.26 -14.82 2.19
CA PRO A 43 -11.62 -16.10 1.57
C PRO A 43 -13.06 -16.53 1.90
N ARG A 44 -13.55 -16.19 3.10
CA ARG A 44 -14.93 -16.46 3.50
C ARG A 44 -15.91 -15.64 2.68
N TYR A 45 -15.59 -14.37 2.39
CA TYR A 45 -16.42 -13.52 1.54
C TYR A 45 -16.44 -13.99 0.08
N VAL A 46 -15.34 -14.53 -0.43
CA VAL A 46 -15.31 -15.14 -1.76
C VAL A 46 -16.24 -16.36 -1.83
N VAL A 47 -16.16 -17.26 -0.84
CA VAL A 47 -17.07 -18.42 -0.75
C VAL A 47 -18.52 -17.95 -0.64
N LEU A 48 -18.80 -16.97 0.23
CA LEU A 48 -20.13 -16.40 0.38
C LEU A 48 -20.66 -15.79 -0.92
N LEU A 49 -19.80 -15.07 -1.67
CA LEU A 49 -20.17 -14.53 -2.98
C LEU A 49 -20.51 -15.63 -3.98
N ILE A 50 -19.68 -16.69 -4.06
CA ILE A 50 -19.97 -17.84 -4.95
C ILE A 50 -21.31 -18.47 -4.57
N VAL A 51 -21.53 -18.73 -3.28
CA VAL A 51 -22.81 -19.27 -2.79
C VAL A 51 -23.97 -18.34 -3.15
N THR A 52 -23.79 -17.04 -2.97
CA THR A 52 -24.83 -16.03 -3.30
C THR A 52 -25.16 -16.05 -4.79
N VAL A 53 -24.15 -16.14 -5.68
CA VAL A 53 -24.38 -16.23 -7.12
C VAL A 53 -25.10 -17.53 -7.50
N VAL A 54 -24.70 -18.67 -6.90
CA VAL A 54 -25.38 -19.96 -7.13
C VAL A 54 -26.83 -19.92 -6.66
N VAL A 55 -27.08 -19.38 -5.47
CA VAL A 55 -28.46 -19.18 -4.97
C VAL A 55 -29.23 -18.25 -5.89
N GLY A 56 -28.60 -17.21 -6.41
CA GLY A 56 -29.22 -16.32 -7.40
C GLY A 56 -29.62 -17.03 -8.69
N ALA A 57 -28.75 -17.88 -9.21
CA ALA A 57 -29.06 -18.68 -10.40
C ALA A 57 -30.21 -19.65 -10.14
N LEU A 58 -30.26 -20.28 -8.96
CA LEU A 58 -31.36 -21.16 -8.56
C LEU A 58 -32.69 -20.40 -8.39
N LEU A 59 -32.64 -19.21 -7.78
CA LEU A 59 -33.82 -18.34 -7.65
C LEU A 59 -34.27 -17.84 -9.03
N ALA A 60 -33.35 -17.44 -9.90
CA ALA A 60 -33.68 -17.03 -11.27
C ALA A 60 -34.38 -18.18 -12.05
N TRP A 61 -33.86 -19.40 -11.93
CA TRP A 61 -34.46 -20.57 -12.51
C TRP A 61 -35.88 -20.86 -11.92
N TRP A 62 -36.01 -20.76 -10.58
CA TRP A 62 -37.29 -20.96 -9.90
C TRP A 62 -38.33 -19.92 -10.33
N TYR A 63 -37.98 -18.63 -10.35
CA TYR A 63 -38.87 -17.56 -10.83
C TYR A 63 -39.23 -17.70 -12.32
N GLY A 64 -38.35 -18.27 -13.14
CA GLY A 64 -38.63 -18.52 -14.56
C GLY A 64 -39.51 -19.78 -14.81
N SER A 65 -39.63 -20.67 -13.81
CA SER A 65 -40.36 -21.93 -13.94
C SER A 65 -41.71 -21.98 -13.20
N SER A 66 -41.95 -21.07 -12.25
CA SER A 66 -43.16 -21.11 -11.42
C SER A 66 -43.56 -19.70 -10.94
N SER A 67 -44.88 -19.51 -10.74
CA SER A 67 -45.38 -18.25 -10.14
C SER A 67 -44.90 -18.13 -8.70
N PRO A 68 -44.44 -16.95 -8.26
CA PRO A 68 -43.91 -16.71 -6.91
C PRO A 68 -45.03 -16.57 -5.86
N GLU A 69 -45.78 -17.65 -5.59
CA GLU A 69 -46.92 -17.66 -4.64
C GLU A 69 -46.58 -17.13 -3.22
N PRO A 70 -45.37 -17.46 -2.63
CA PRO A 70 -45.07 -16.92 -1.29
C PRO A 70 -44.91 -15.39 -1.27
N ASP A 71 -44.31 -14.81 -2.29
CA ASP A 71 -44.13 -13.37 -2.43
C ASP A 71 -45.48 -12.65 -2.64
N ALA A 72 -46.37 -13.26 -3.43
CA ALA A 72 -47.71 -12.73 -3.69
C ALA A 72 -48.54 -12.62 -2.40
N GLY A 73 -48.46 -13.59 -1.51
CA GLY A 73 -49.15 -13.56 -0.21
C GLY A 73 -48.71 -12.40 0.69
N VAL A 74 -47.40 -12.10 0.72
CA VAL A 74 -46.88 -10.96 1.49
C VAL A 74 -47.33 -9.64 0.86
N MET A 75 -47.32 -9.53 -0.44
CA MET A 75 -47.77 -8.32 -1.15
C MET A 75 -49.29 -8.11 -0.96
N GLN A 76 -50.09 -9.20 -0.99
CA GLN A 76 -51.50 -9.12 -0.71
C GLN A 76 -51.76 -8.58 0.71
N TRP A 77 -51.06 -9.12 1.71
CA TRP A 77 -51.20 -8.62 3.09
C TRP A 77 -50.88 -7.12 3.20
N PHE A 78 -49.83 -6.64 2.51
CA PHE A 78 -49.54 -5.21 2.45
C PHE A 78 -50.65 -4.40 1.75
N ALA A 79 -51.23 -4.93 0.68
CA ALA A 79 -52.29 -4.28 -0.07
C ALA A 79 -53.53 -4.06 0.79
N ASP A 80 -53.90 -5.08 1.59
CA ASP A 80 -55.06 -5.05 2.48
C ASP A 80 -54.88 -4.08 3.67
N HIS A 81 -53.63 -3.76 4.05
CA HIS A 81 -53.30 -2.88 5.17
C HIS A 81 -52.74 -1.49 4.72
N ARG A 82 -53.00 -1.04 3.49
CA ARG A 82 -52.55 0.25 3.00
C ARG A 82 -53.23 1.42 3.72
N THR A 83 -52.39 2.38 4.18
CA THR A 83 -52.83 3.63 4.78
C THR A 83 -52.15 4.81 4.08
N GLY A 84 -52.81 5.99 4.08
CA GLY A 84 -52.30 7.16 3.35
C GLY A 84 -50.88 7.56 3.76
N TRP A 85 -50.67 7.77 5.07
CA TRP A 85 -49.39 8.21 5.61
C TRP A 85 -48.27 7.19 5.37
N LEU A 86 -48.55 5.88 5.50
CA LEU A 86 -47.57 4.82 5.26
C LEU A 86 -47.23 4.72 3.79
N THR A 87 -48.18 4.96 2.91
CA THR A 87 -47.97 5.05 1.46
C THR A 87 -46.99 6.20 1.08
N ASP A 88 -47.12 7.36 1.74
CA ASP A 88 -46.19 8.48 1.48
C ASP A 88 -44.79 8.21 2.01
N VAL A 89 -44.67 7.58 3.19
CA VAL A 89 -43.39 7.09 3.71
C VAL A 89 -42.76 6.05 2.77
N ALA A 90 -43.54 5.10 2.30
CA ALA A 90 -43.07 4.07 1.37
C ALA A 90 -42.62 4.65 0.03
N ARG A 91 -43.34 5.65 -0.50
CA ARG A 91 -42.94 6.40 -1.71
C ARG A 91 -41.61 7.12 -1.48
N PHE A 92 -41.43 7.78 -0.35
CA PHE A 92 -40.18 8.46 -0.02
C PHE A 92 -39.00 7.47 0.02
N LEU A 93 -39.13 6.36 0.77
CA LEU A 93 -38.09 5.33 0.87
C LEU A 93 -37.79 4.68 -0.49
N SER A 94 -38.84 4.39 -1.29
CA SER A 94 -38.69 3.80 -2.62
C SER A 94 -37.86 4.68 -3.57
N ARG A 95 -37.93 6.02 -3.43
CA ARG A 95 -37.14 6.96 -4.24
C ARG A 95 -35.64 6.78 -4.06
N LEU A 96 -35.16 6.30 -2.91
CA LEU A 96 -33.74 6.07 -2.66
C LEU A 96 -33.16 4.97 -3.57
N ALA A 97 -33.98 4.01 -4.00
CA ALA A 97 -33.58 2.93 -4.90
C ALA A 97 -33.87 3.26 -6.39
N THR A 98 -34.19 4.50 -6.71
CA THR A 98 -34.33 4.95 -8.11
C THR A 98 -32.93 5.22 -8.70
N GLN A 99 -32.81 5.03 -10.01
CA GLN A 99 -31.56 5.26 -10.73
C GLN A 99 -30.97 6.67 -10.51
N PRO A 100 -31.74 7.76 -10.60
CA PRO A 100 -31.21 9.10 -10.36
C PRO A 100 -30.65 9.27 -8.94
N ALA A 101 -31.34 8.74 -7.92
CA ALA A 101 -30.88 8.86 -6.53
C ALA A 101 -29.59 8.07 -6.28
N VAL A 102 -29.50 6.84 -6.79
CA VAL A 102 -28.30 6.02 -6.71
C VAL A 102 -27.14 6.65 -7.47
N LEU A 103 -27.40 7.21 -8.65
CA LEU A 103 -26.37 7.90 -9.44
C LEU A 103 -25.80 9.10 -8.70
N VAL A 104 -26.66 9.92 -8.08
CA VAL A 104 -26.21 11.06 -7.25
C VAL A 104 -25.33 10.58 -6.10
N MET A 105 -25.73 9.51 -5.38
CA MET A 105 -24.93 8.94 -4.31
C MET A 105 -23.58 8.38 -4.80
N ARG A 106 -23.55 7.69 -5.95
CA ARG A 106 -22.33 7.20 -6.58
C ARG A 106 -21.39 8.35 -6.98
N ILE A 107 -21.91 9.37 -7.65
CA ILE A 107 -21.13 10.56 -8.03
C ILE A 107 -20.56 11.23 -6.78
N ALA A 108 -21.36 11.47 -5.75
CA ALA A 108 -20.89 12.07 -4.50
C ALA A 108 -19.77 11.24 -3.87
N LEU A 109 -19.91 9.91 -3.79
CA LEU A 109 -18.87 9.02 -3.32
C LEU A 109 -17.57 9.13 -4.15
N LEU A 110 -17.68 9.07 -5.47
CA LEU A 110 -16.52 9.15 -6.36
C LEU A 110 -15.81 10.50 -6.22
N VAL A 111 -16.55 11.62 -6.14
CA VAL A 111 -15.98 12.94 -5.90
C VAL A 111 -15.24 13.00 -4.56
N ILE A 112 -15.82 12.47 -3.48
CA ILE A 112 -15.15 12.41 -2.17
C ILE A 112 -13.85 11.61 -2.28
N LEU A 113 -13.87 10.45 -2.93
CA LEU A 113 -12.68 9.60 -3.07
C LEU A 113 -11.58 10.30 -3.89
N VAL A 114 -11.94 11.08 -4.92
CA VAL A 114 -10.99 11.90 -5.70
C VAL A 114 -10.42 13.03 -4.84
N VAL A 115 -11.27 13.79 -4.13
CA VAL A 115 -10.84 14.92 -3.27
C VAL A 115 -9.86 14.47 -2.20
N TYR A 116 -10.12 13.30 -1.58
CA TYR A 116 -9.22 12.70 -0.58
C TYR A 116 -8.09 11.86 -1.19
N LYS A 117 -7.92 11.89 -2.54
CA LYS A 117 -6.87 11.17 -3.28
C LYS A 117 -6.84 9.66 -2.99
N ARG A 118 -8.00 9.05 -2.73
CA ARG A 118 -8.14 7.63 -2.42
C ARG A 118 -8.30 6.80 -3.70
N TRP A 119 -7.34 6.88 -4.58
CA TRP A 119 -7.37 6.28 -5.92
C TRP A 119 -7.68 4.80 -5.92
N ARG A 120 -7.18 4.06 -4.92
CA ARG A 120 -7.43 2.64 -4.82
C ARG A 120 -8.88 2.32 -4.45
N HIS A 121 -9.42 3.00 -3.46
CA HIS A 121 -10.84 2.86 -3.10
C HIS A 121 -11.74 3.28 -4.27
N LEU A 122 -11.37 4.31 -5.02
CA LEU A 122 -12.05 4.74 -6.24
C LEU A 122 -12.09 3.62 -7.27
N ALA A 123 -10.93 3.01 -7.59
CA ALA A 123 -10.86 1.91 -8.56
C ALA A 123 -11.67 0.68 -8.12
N VAL A 124 -11.61 0.32 -6.83
CA VAL A 124 -12.36 -0.82 -6.29
C VAL A 124 -13.85 -0.54 -6.24
N ALA A 125 -14.28 0.69 -5.89
CA ALA A 125 -15.69 1.09 -5.93
C ALA A 125 -16.26 1.01 -7.35
N LEU A 126 -15.52 1.52 -8.35
CA LEU A 126 -15.90 1.39 -9.75
C LEU A 126 -16.03 -0.08 -10.18
N LEU A 127 -15.06 -0.91 -9.78
CA LEU A 127 -15.13 -2.36 -10.05
C LEU A 127 -16.34 -3.03 -9.39
N CYS A 128 -16.69 -2.62 -8.15
CA CYS A 128 -17.90 -3.09 -7.48
C CYS A 128 -19.15 -2.75 -8.30
N PHE A 129 -19.27 -1.52 -8.77
CA PHE A 129 -20.43 -1.08 -9.56
C PHE A 129 -20.53 -1.86 -10.89
N LEU A 130 -19.42 -1.98 -11.63
CA LEU A 130 -19.39 -2.73 -12.89
C LEU A 130 -19.74 -4.21 -12.70
N LEU A 131 -19.16 -4.86 -11.69
CA LEU A 131 -19.44 -6.27 -11.41
C LEU A 131 -20.91 -6.47 -10.99
N MET A 132 -21.46 -5.54 -10.22
CA MET A 132 -22.86 -5.60 -9.82
C MET A 132 -23.78 -5.50 -11.03
N ASP A 133 -23.57 -4.47 -11.87
CA ASP A 133 -24.39 -4.24 -13.04
C ASP A 133 -24.30 -5.44 -13.99
N PHE A 134 -23.10 -6.01 -14.18
CA PHE A 134 -22.88 -7.25 -14.95
C PHE A 134 -23.65 -8.44 -14.37
N LEU A 135 -23.51 -8.72 -13.07
CA LEU A 135 -24.16 -9.89 -12.44
C LEU A 135 -25.69 -9.76 -12.44
N VAL A 136 -26.21 -8.56 -12.22
CA VAL A 136 -27.66 -8.36 -12.27
C VAL A 136 -28.21 -8.63 -13.66
N VAL A 137 -27.51 -8.18 -14.71
CA VAL A 137 -27.90 -8.47 -16.10
C VAL A 137 -27.85 -9.98 -16.39
N GLN A 138 -26.76 -10.68 -15.96
CA GLN A 138 -26.62 -12.13 -16.20
C GLN A 138 -27.67 -12.97 -15.45
N LEU A 139 -28.10 -12.52 -14.27
CA LEU A 139 -29.12 -13.20 -13.47
C LEU A 139 -30.54 -12.69 -13.78
N SER A 140 -30.68 -11.70 -14.66
CA SER A 140 -31.96 -11.05 -14.90
C SER A 140 -32.99 -11.98 -15.51
N VAL A 141 -34.11 -12.12 -14.81
CA VAL A 141 -35.30 -12.81 -15.29
C VAL A 141 -36.46 -11.82 -15.19
N LYS A 142 -37.20 -11.66 -16.30
CA LYS A 142 -38.43 -10.88 -16.32
C LYS A 142 -39.51 -11.66 -15.57
N LEU A 143 -40.15 -11.02 -14.62
CA LEU A 143 -41.20 -11.60 -13.80
C LEU A 143 -42.57 -11.14 -14.28
N ASP A 144 -43.56 -11.98 -14.14
CA ASP A 144 -44.95 -11.62 -14.38
C ASP A 144 -45.40 -10.51 -13.41
N ALA A 145 -46.25 -9.62 -13.90
CA ALA A 145 -46.81 -8.59 -13.05
C ALA A 145 -47.68 -9.24 -11.95
N PRO A 146 -47.57 -8.74 -10.70
CA PRO A 146 -48.54 -9.14 -9.68
C PRO A 146 -49.98 -8.80 -10.11
N PRO A 147 -51.03 -9.47 -9.59
CA PRO A 147 -52.41 -9.14 -9.90
C PRO A 147 -52.70 -7.64 -9.78
N ASP A 148 -53.47 -7.07 -10.70
CA ASP A 148 -53.76 -5.62 -10.80
C ASP A 148 -54.25 -4.99 -9.48
N VAL A 149 -54.87 -5.77 -8.60
CA VAL A 149 -55.30 -5.33 -7.26
C VAL A 149 -54.12 -4.93 -6.37
N LEU A 150 -52.94 -5.51 -6.61
CA LEU A 150 -51.73 -5.28 -5.80
C LEU A 150 -50.87 -4.12 -6.28
N VAL A 151 -51.07 -3.67 -7.49
CA VAL A 151 -50.15 -2.78 -8.21
C VAL A 151 -50.87 -1.52 -8.72
N PRO A 152 -50.36 -0.30 -8.48
CA PRO A 152 -50.89 0.89 -9.09
C PRO A 152 -50.77 0.84 -10.62
N PRO A 153 -51.74 1.41 -11.37
CA PRO A 153 -51.67 1.49 -12.84
C PRO A 153 -50.37 2.18 -13.28
N GLY A 154 -49.65 1.59 -14.22
CA GLY A 154 -48.43 2.18 -14.79
C GLY A 154 -47.14 1.85 -14.00
N SER A 155 -47.19 0.97 -13.01
CA SER A 155 -45.99 0.44 -12.36
C SER A 155 -45.25 -0.50 -13.31
N GLY A 156 -43.95 -0.25 -13.46
CA GLY A 156 -43.05 -0.79 -14.48
C GLY A 156 -42.87 -2.31 -14.55
N VAL A 157 -41.73 -2.71 -15.06
CA VAL A 157 -41.39 -4.12 -15.31
C VAL A 157 -40.75 -4.72 -14.06
N TRP A 158 -41.16 -5.93 -13.66
CA TRP A 158 -40.62 -6.67 -12.52
C TRP A 158 -39.50 -7.57 -12.99
N HIS A 159 -38.35 -7.45 -12.32
CA HIS A 159 -37.18 -8.27 -12.59
C HIS A 159 -36.61 -8.91 -11.34
N PHE A 160 -36.06 -10.08 -11.49
CA PHE A 160 -35.17 -10.69 -10.52
C PHE A 160 -33.74 -10.66 -11.11
N PRO A 161 -32.72 -10.21 -10.37
CA PRO A 161 -32.77 -9.45 -9.10
C PRO A 161 -33.37 -8.06 -9.29
N ALA A 162 -33.81 -7.42 -8.18
CA ALA A 162 -34.35 -6.05 -8.22
C ALA A 162 -33.23 -5.03 -8.41
N PHE A 163 -32.99 -4.59 -9.65
CA PHE A 163 -31.87 -3.75 -10.05
C PHE A 163 -31.65 -2.51 -9.15
N GLY A 164 -32.71 -1.72 -8.91
CA GLY A 164 -32.61 -0.50 -8.10
C GLY A 164 -32.17 -0.79 -6.64
N ILE A 165 -32.63 -1.89 -6.03
CA ILE A 165 -32.25 -2.29 -4.67
C ILE A 165 -30.82 -2.82 -4.66
N ALA A 166 -30.42 -3.60 -5.65
CA ALA A 166 -29.08 -4.11 -5.80
C ALA A 166 -28.07 -2.94 -5.95
N SER A 167 -28.38 -1.98 -6.81
CA SER A 167 -27.57 -0.78 -7.01
C SER A 167 -27.48 0.12 -5.78
N LEU A 168 -28.57 0.26 -5.02
CA LEU A 168 -28.56 0.96 -3.74
C LEU A 168 -27.68 0.24 -2.72
N SER A 169 -27.87 -1.07 -2.55
CA SER A 169 -27.13 -1.88 -1.60
C SER A 169 -25.63 -1.78 -1.80
N ILE A 170 -25.13 -2.01 -3.02
CA ILE A 170 -23.68 -1.94 -3.29
C ILE A 170 -23.14 -0.53 -3.08
N THR A 171 -23.92 0.50 -3.39
CA THR A 171 -23.52 1.89 -3.19
C THR A 171 -23.41 2.22 -1.71
N LEU A 172 -24.39 1.84 -0.89
CA LEU A 172 -24.35 2.03 0.57
C LEU A 172 -23.15 1.31 1.18
N TRP A 173 -22.91 0.06 0.80
CA TRP A 173 -21.75 -0.68 1.30
C TRP A 173 -20.41 -0.08 0.86
N ALA A 174 -20.31 0.37 -0.39
CA ALA A 174 -19.14 1.08 -0.85
C ALA A 174 -18.91 2.37 -0.03
N MET A 175 -19.97 3.14 0.27
CA MET A 175 -19.90 4.32 1.13
C MET A 175 -19.45 3.96 2.54
N VAL A 176 -20.05 2.95 3.17
CA VAL A 176 -19.72 2.52 4.54
C VAL A 176 -18.23 2.13 4.63
N VAL A 177 -17.77 1.27 3.74
CA VAL A 177 -16.40 0.76 3.82
C VAL A 177 -15.35 1.82 3.47
N THR A 178 -15.66 2.71 2.52
CA THR A 178 -14.69 3.70 2.03
C THR A 178 -14.72 5.03 2.79
N LEU A 179 -15.84 5.37 3.46
CA LEU A 179 -15.98 6.64 4.17
C LEU A 179 -15.99 6.50 5.69
N ALA A 180 -16.50 5.39 6.26
CA ALA A 180 -16.54 5.23 7.70
C ALA A 180 -15.21 4.67 8.22
N PRO A 181 -14.59 5.29 9.26
CA PRO A 181 -13.43 4.74 9.95
C PRO A 181 -13.73 3.37 10.56
N ALA A 182 -12.71 2.48 10.65
CA ALA A 182 -12.85 1.17 11.25
C ALA A 182 -13.29 1.23 12.73
N GLY A 183 -13.98 0.18 13.19
CA GLY A 183 -14.51 0.07 14.56
C GLY A 183 -15.96 0.53 14.69
N LYS A 184 -16.35 1.00 15.87
CA LYS A 184 -17.76 1.35 16.21
C LYS A 184 -18.47 2.22 15.16
N PRO A 185 -17.84 3.27 14.56
CA PRO A 185 -18.52 4.08 13.54
C PRO A 185 -18.91 3.28 12.30
N ARG A 186 -18.03 2.37 11.85
CA ARG A 186 -18.29 1.51 10.69
C ARG A 186 -19.35 0.46 11.01
N ASP A 187 -19.32 -0.10 12.22
CA ASP A 187 -20.33 -1.07 12.67
C ASP A 187 -21.71 -0.42 12.69
N ALA A 188 -21.83 0.79 13.27
CA ALA A 188 -23.07 1.55 13.28
C ALA A 188 -23.56 1.90 11.85
N ALA A 189 -22.65 2.36 10.98
CA ALA A 189 -22.98 2.66 9.58
C ALA A 189 -23.40 1.40 8.81
N SER A 190 -22.80 0.24 9.10
CA SER A 190 -23.17 -1.05 8.50
C SER A 190 -24.58 -1.47 8.91
N VAL A 191 -24.90 -1.36 10.20
CA VAL A 191 -26.26 -1.64 10.69
C VAL A 191 -27.27 -0.68 10.04
N ALA A 192 -26.95 0.61 9.98
CA ALA A 192 -27.82 1.60 9.35
C ALA A 192 -28.06 1.29 7.86
N ALA A 193 -27.03 0.88 7.12
CA ALA A 193 -27.13 0.50 5.72
C ALA A 193 -28.02 -0.74 5.51
N ILE A 194 -27.90 -1.75 6.37
CA ILE A 194 -28.75 -2.95 6.33
C ILE A 194 -30.21 -2.58 6.64
N VAL A 195 -30.44 -1.82 7.71
CA VAL A 195 -31.79 -1.41 8.11
C VAL A 195 -32.45 -0.58 7.01
N LEU A 196 -31.71 0.38 6.44
CA LEU A 196 -32.21 1.20 5.31
C LEU A 196 -32.54 0.33 4.10
N GLY A 197 -31.66 -0.61 3.74
CA GLY A 197 -31.91 -1.55 2.65
C GLY A 197 -33.18 -2.38 2.86
N VAL A 198 -33.38 -2.94 4.05
CA VAL A 198 -34.58 -3.70 4.40
C VAL A 198 -35.83 -2.82 4.37
N LEU A 199 -35.76 -1.61 4.91
CA LEU A 199 -36.89 -0.65 4.86
C LEU A 199 -37.27 -0.31 3.43
N VAL A 200 -36.30 -0.15 2.53
CA VAL A 200 -36.58 0.10 1.09
C VAL A 200 -37.23 -1.13 0.44
N VAL A 201 -36.78 -2.35 0.75
CA VAL A 201 -37.43 -3.58 0.25
C VAL A 201 -38.88 -3.65 0.73
N LEU A 202 -39.13 -3.44 2.02
CA LEU A 202 -40.50 -3.43 2.59
C LEU A 202 -41.36 -2.34 1.96
N ALA A 203 -40.81 -1.15 1.78
CA ALA A 203 -41.50 -0.04 1.13
C ALA A 203 -41.92 -0.36 -0.33
N ARG A 204 -41.00 -0.98 -1.09
CA ARG A 204 -41.28 -1.36 -2.48
C ARG A 204 -42.25 -2.55 -2.59
N ALA A 205 -42.15 -3.51 -1.65
CA ALA A 205 -43.11 -4.60 -1.56
C ALA A 205 -44.51 -4.07 -1.18
N TYR A 206 -44.60 -3.12 -0.20
CA TYR A 206 -45.84 -2.44 0.17
C TYR A 206 -46.49 -1.68 -0.99
N LEU A 207 -45.65 -1.04 -1.84
CA LEU A 207 -46.10 -0.36 -3.05
C LEU A 207 -46.41 -1.31 -4.21
N GLY A 208 -46.10 -2.59 -4.10
CA GLY A 208 -46.32 -3.56 -5.16
C GLY A 208 -45.31 -3.47 -6.30
N THR A 209 -44.17 -2.79 -6.11
CA THR A 209 -43.19 -2.52 -7.20
C THR A 209 -42.00 -3.49 -7.20
N THR A 210 -41.87 -4.39 -6.24
CA THR A 210 -40.79 -5.36 -6.16
C THR A 210 -41.23 -6.54 -5.30
N TYR A 211 -40.92 -7.76 -5.72
CA TYR A 211 -41.11 -8.96 -4.93
C TYR A 211 -40.17 -8.99 -3.72
N PRO A 212 -40.63 -9.31 -2.49
CA PRO A 212 -39.83 -9.30 -1.27
C PRO A 212 -38.55 -10.12 -1.35
N ILE A 213 -38.62 -11.37 -1.84
CA ILE A 213 -37.46 -12.27 -1.97
C ILE A 213 -36.44 -11.71 -2.96
N ALA A 214 -36.90 -11.19 -4.10
CA ALA A 214 -36.02 -10.55 -5.09
C ALA A 214 -35.30 -9.34 -4.49
N GLY A 215 -35.99 -8.54 -3.68
CA GLY A 215 -35.42 -7.40 -2.97
C GLY A 215 -34.37 -7.80 -1.92
N LEU A 216 -34.67 -8.77 -1.08
CA LEU A 216 -33.75 -9.29 -0.05
C LEU A 216 -32.51 -9.91 -0.67
N TYR A 217 -32.68 -10.72 -1.73
CA TYR A 217 -31.56 -11.26 -2.47
C TYR A 217 -30.65 -10.16 -3.06
N SER A 218 -31.25 -9.08 -3.57
CA SER A 218 -30.50 -7.95 -4.12
C SER A 218 -29.64 -7.24 -3.08
N ILE A 219 -30.12 -7.12 -1.83
CA ILE A 219 -29.31 -6.63 -0.72
C ILE A 219 -28.13 -7.56 -0.45
N LEU A 220 -28.38 -8.87 -0.39
CA LEU A 220 -27.35 -9.86 -0.12
C LEU A 220 -26.27 -9.84 -1.20
N LEU A 221 -26.65 -9.80 -2.48
CA LEU A 221 -25.73 -9.75 -3.62
C LEU A 221 -24.83 -8.51 -3.55
N GLY A 222 -25.40 -7.31 -3.34
CA GLY A 222 -24.62 -6.08 -3.23
C GLY A 222 -23.66 -6.09 -2.04
N SER A 223 -24.11 -6.60 -0.90
CA SER A 223 -23.28 -6.74 0.30
C SER A 223 -22.10 -7.69 0.08
N CYS A 224 -22.34 -8.86 -0.53
CA CYS A 224 -21.31 -9.85 -0.78
C CYS A 224 -20.26 -9.37 -1.78
N ILE A 225 -20.66 -8.70 -2.87
CA ILE A 225 -19.74 -8.12 -3.84
C ILE A 225 -18.84 -7.08 -3.16
N SER A 226 -19.43 -6.13 -2.44
CA SER A 226 -18.67 -5.08 -1.74
C SER A 226 -17.73 -5.66 -0.70
N ALA A 227 -18.20 -6.57 0.16
CA ALA A 227 -17.39 -7.19 1.19
C ALA A 227 -16.21 -7.97 0.59
N THR A 228 -16.44 -8.70 -0.50
CA THR A 228 -15.40 -9.47 -1.18
C THR A 228 -14.35 -8.57 -1.83
N LEU A 229 -14.77 -7.63 -2.68
CA LEU A 229 -13.85 -6.81 -3.46
C LEU A 229 -13.10 -5.81 -2.58
N LEU A 230 -13.79 -5.09 -1.69
CA LEU A 230 -13.16 -4.13 -0.80
C LEU A 230 -12.28 -4.83 0.24
N GLY A 231 -12.71 -5.97 0.80
CA GLY A 231 -11.92 -6.74 1.75
C GLY A 231 -10.66 -7.35 1.13
N TRP A 232 -10.70 -7.70 -0.15
CA TRP A 232 -9.54 -8.27 -0.85
C TRP A 232 -8.63 -7.22 -1.46
N LEU A 233 -9.19 -6.27 -2.19
CA LEU A 233 -8.42 -5.30 -2.97
C LEU A 233 -8.06 -4.03 -2.20
N ALA A 234 -8.86 -3.62 -1.22
CA ALA A 234 -8.61 -2.46 -0.37
C ALA A 234 -8.81 -2.78 1.13
N PRO A 235 -8.06 -3.76 1.69
CA PRO A 235 -8.19 -4.15 3.09
C PRO A 235 -7.84 -2.97 4.02
N GLU A 236 -8.54 -2.86 5.13
CA GLU A 236 -8.43 -1.75 6.09
C GLU A 236 -7.03 -1.59 6.66
N ASP A 237 -6.37 -2.69 6.99
CA ASP A 237 -5.00 -2.72 7.53
C ASP A 237 -3.97 -2.10 6.57
N SER A 238 -4.29 -2.08 5.26
CA SER A 238 -3.39 -1.54 4.23
C SER A 238 -3.77 -0.12 3.81
N PHE A 239 -5.04 0.24 3.94
CA PHE A 239 -5.60 1.50 3.45
C PHE A 239 -6.62 2.06 4.45
N PRO A 240 -6.20 2.38 5.68
CA PRO A 240 -7.11 2.86 6.71
C PRO A 240 -7.84 4.13 6.27
N VAL A 241 -9.10 4.23 6.63
CA VAL A 241 -9.91 5.42 6.37
C VAL A 241 -9.53 6.49 7.38
N SER A 242 -8.83 7.52 6.93
CA SER A 242 -8.41 8.67 7.72
C SER A 242 -8.84 9.96 7.03
N TYR A 243 -9.35 10.93 7.82
CA TYR A 243 -9.68 12.28 7.35
C TYR A 243 -8.62 13.31 7.68
N GLN A 244 -7.53 12.91 8.32
CA GLN A 244 -6.39 13.79 8.58
C GLN A 244 -5.59 14.00 7.30
N ARG A 245 -5.27 15.26 6.98
CA ARG A 245 -4.46 15.63 5.81
C ARG A 245 -3.00 15.22 5.95
N ALA A 246 -2.48 15.21 7.18
CA ALA A 246 -1.20 14.61 7.54
C ALA A 246 -1.50 13.19 7.99
N GLY A 247 -1.10 12.19 7.20
CA GLY A 247 -1.43 10.80 7.47
C GLY A 247 -0.69 10.24 8.67
N ASN A 248 -1.24 10.42 9.86
CA ASN A 248 -0.93 9.49 10.94
C ASN A 248 -1.57 8.17 10.56
N ALA A 249 -0.79 7.30 9.95
CA ALA A 249 -1.22 5.96 9.63
C ALA A 249 -1.63 5.23 10.91
N ALA A 250 -2.69 4.40 10.85
CA ALA A 250 -3.22 3.67 12.00
C ALA A 250 -2.17 2.78 12.70
N HIS A 251 -1.06 2.48 12.04
CA HIS A 251 0.09 1.76 12.62
C HIS A 251 0.99 2.64 13.49
N LEU A 252 0.80 3.97 13.51
CA LEU A 252 1.45 4.89 14.45
C LEU A 252 0.73 4.98 15.81
N GLU A 253 -0.44 4.40 15.97
CA GLU A 253 -1.08 4.27 17.28
C GLU A 253 -0.33 3.24 18.15
N LEU A 254 0.78 3.69 18.73
CA LEU A 254 1.52 2.98 19.78
C LEU A 254 0.87 3.25 21.14
N ALA A 255 -0.44 3.02 21.28
CA ALA A 255 -1.14 3.24 22.53
C ALA A 255 -1.25 1.94 23.35
N GLY A 256 -0.94 2.04 24.62
CA GLY A 256 -1.25 1.06 25.66
C GLY A 256 -0.80 -0.39 25.39
N ALA A 257 -1.72 -1.24 24.98
CA ALA A 257 -1.48 -2.68 24.80
C ALA A 257 -0.43 -3.01 23.72
N ARG A 258 -0.34 -2.19 22.65
CA ARG A 258 0.61 -2.42 21.57
C ARG A 258 2.04 -2.08 21.99
N THR A 259 2.25 -0.97 22.69
CA THR A 259 3.54 -0.61 23.28
C THR A 259 4.03 -1.71 24.21
N ALA A 260 3.16 -2.19 25.11
CA ALA A 260 3.52 -3.28 26.02
C ALA A 260 3.86 -4.59 25.28
N ALA A 261 3.22 -4.87 24.14
CA ALA A 261 3.53 -6.03 23.32
C ALA A 261 4.91 -5.91 22.65
N VAL A 262 5.26 -4.74 22.12
CA VAL A 262 6.59 -4.46 21.53
C VAL A 262 7.67 -4.60 22.59
N ILE A 263 7.51 -3.98 23.77
CA ILE A 263 8.48 -4.05 24.88
C ILE A 263 8.69 -5.51 25.33
N ARG A 264 7.61 -6.28 25.47
CA ARG A 264 7.73 -7.71 25.81
C ARG A 264 8.47 -8.48 24.73
N ALA A 265 8.12 -8.28 23.46
CA ALA A 265 8.74 -8.97 22.35
C ALA A 265 10.25 -8.66 22.25
N MET A 266 10.66 -7.41 22.49
CA MET A 266 12.05 -6.99 22.57
C MET A 266 12.81 -7.74 23.66
N ARG A 267 12.25 -7.77 24.87
CA ARG A 267 12.86 -8.49 26.00
C ARG A 267 12.93 -9.99 25.75
N ASP A 268 11.85 -10.60 25.25
CA ASP A 268 11.73 -12.05 25.09
C ASP A 268 12.58 -12.60 23.94
N GLN A 269 12.75 -11.81 22.86
CA GLN A 269 13.47 -12.27 21.65
C GLN A 269 14.91 -11.76 21.57
N LEU A 270 15.21 -10.54 22.00
CA LEU A 270 16.54 -9.95 21.96
C LEU A 270 17.20 -9.82 23.34
N GLY A 271 16.45 -10.02 24.43
CA GLY A 271 16.94 -9.79 25.79
C GLY A 271 17.13 -8.31 26.14
N ILE A 272 16.61 -7.40 25.33
CA ILE A 272 16.72 -5.95 25.51
C ILE A 272 15.50 -5.44 26.28
N THR A 273 15.74 -4.79 27.42
CA THR A 273 14.67 -4.18 28.23
C THR A 273 14.51 -2.73 27.80
N VAL A 274 13.38 -2.42 27.19
CA VAL A 274 13.01 -1.07 26.74
C VAL A 274 12.12 -0.40 27.79
N GLU A 275 12.47 0.81 28.23
CA GLU A 275 11.68 1.62 29.16
C GLU A 275 10.67 2.51 28.45
N SER A 276 11.09 3.14 27.36
CA SER A 276 10.22 4.03 26.59
C SER A 276 10.30 3.76 25.09
N LEU A 277 9.18 3.98 24.43
CA LEU A 277 9.04 3.78 22.99
C LEU A 277 8.17 4.91 22.43
N LYS A 278 8.70 5.63 21.45
CA LYS A 278 8.03 6.77 20.82
C LYS A 278 8.14 6.67 19.29
N PRO A 279 7.14 7.12 18.54
CA PRO A 279 7.30 7.33 17.10
C PRO A 279 8.46 8.28 16.82
N PHE A 280 9.23 8.02 15.78
CA PHE A 280 10.35 8.87 15.35
C PHE A 280 9.98 9.55 14.03
N GLY A 281 10.07 10.91 14.05
CA GLY A 281 9.66 11.74 12.92
C GLY A 281 8.15 12.06 12.89
N GLU A 282 7.81 13.23 12.34
CA GLU A 282 6.42 13.71 12.25
C GLU A 282 5.64 13.07 11.09
N GLU A 283 6.34 12.65 10.04
CA GLU A 283 5.77 12.00 8.87
C GLU A 283 6.28 10.56 8.80
N GLY A 284 5.38 9.59 8.96
CA GLY A 284 5.72 8.18 8.78
C GLY A 284 6.31 7.95 7.39
N SER A 285 7.44 7.27 7.30
CA SER A 285 8.00 6.84 6.02
C SER A 285 6.99 5.94 5.31
N GLY A 286 6.71 6.18 4.04
CA GLY A 286 5.69 5.46 3.27
C GLY A 286 5.85 3.93 3.19
N GLY A 287 6.94 3.38 3.75
CA GLY A 287 7.27 1.95 3.73
C GLY A 287 7.45 1.29 5.11
N SER A 288 7.44 2.05 6.22
CA SER A 288 7.67 1.51 7.57
C SER A 288 7.21 2.48 8.65
N THR A 289 7.20 2.01 9.92
CA THR A 289 6.96 2.88 11.08
C THR A 289 8.25 3.00 11.87
N PRO A 290 8.93 4.16 11.81
CA PRO A 290 10.14 4.40 12.58
C PRO A 290 9.83 4.68 14.04
N LEU A 291 10.68 4.17 14.94
CA LEU A 291 10.56 4.27 16.39
C LEU A 291 11.88 4.68 17.02
N LEU A 292 11.81 5.50 18.05
CA LEU A 292 12.89 5.74 18.98
C LEU A 292 12.59 4.98 20.27
N MET A 293 13.53 4.14 20.69
CA MET A 293 13.44 3.34 21.91
C MET A 293 14.55 3.71 22.87
N THR A 294 14.23 3.81 24.15
CA THR A 294 15.23 3.98 25.20
C THR A 294 15.22 2.75 26.07
N THR A 295 16.38 2.15 26.26
CA THR A 295 16.59 0.96 27.09
C THR A 295 16.76 1.32 28.55
N ALA A 296 16.70 0.33 29.44
CA ALA A 296 16.83 0.52 30.89
C ALA A 296 18.22 1.05 31.33
N ASP A 297 19.25 0.87 30.51
CA ASP A 297 20.59 1.42 30.71
C ASP A 297 20.79 2.81 30.08
N GLY A 298 19.73 3.39 29.54
CA GLY A 298 19.74 4.71 28.91
C GLY A 298 20.19 4.71 27.45
N THR A 299 20.57 3.57 26.88
CA THR A 299 20.97 3.48 25.48
C THR A 299 19.77 3.78 24.56
N ARG A 300 20.00 4.58 23.51
CA ARG A 300 18.97 4.89 22.50
C ARG A 300 19.11 3.93 21.32
N LEU A 301 17.99 3.37 20.91
CA LEU A 301 17.91 2.44 19.77
C LEU A 301 16.90 2.96 18.76
N PHE A 302 17.17 2.71 17.48
CA PHE A 302 16.22 2.94 16.42
C PHE A 302 15.47 1.66 16.09
N GLY A 303 14.17 1.75 15.89
CA GLY A 303 13.33 0.64 15.49
C GLY A 303 12.56 0.96 14.21
N LYS A 304 12.43 -0.03 13.34
CA LYS A 304 11.68 0.09 12.09
C LYS A 304 10.63 -1.04 12.04
N ILE A 305 9.35 -0.70 12.30
CA ILE A 305 8.26 -1.68 12.15
C ILE A 305 7.89 -1.81 10.68
N LEU A 306 7.92 -3.04 10.18
CA LEU A 306 7.48 -3.43 8.87
C LEU A 306 6.24 -4.33 8.99
N ALA A 307 5.16 -3.98 8.30
CA ALA A 307 3.90 -4.71 8.31
C ALA A 307 3.51 -5.20 6.92
N THR A 308 2.62 -6.18 6.87
CA THR A 308 2.08 -6.74 5.60
C THR A 308 1.41 -5.66 4.73
N SER A 309 0.87 -4.61 5.37
CA SER A 309 0.32 -3.42 4.71
C SER A 309 1.36 -2.72 3.83
N HIS A 310 2.58 -2.54 4.32
CA HIS A 310 3.67 -1.88 3.61
C HIS A 310 4.08 -2.66 2.35
N VAL A 311 4.26 -3.99 2.46
CA VAL A 311 4.60 -4.85 1.31
C VAL A 311 3.48 -4.85 0.25
N ARG A 312 2.21 -4.79 0.66
CA ARG A 312 1.09 -4.72 -0.29
C ARG A 312 1.02 -3.38 -1.00
N ALA A 313 1.23 -2.27 -0.28
CA ALA A 313 1.28 -0.94 -0.87
C ALA A 313 2.41 -0.83 -1.90
N ASP A 314 3.60 -1.30 -1.56
CA ASP A 314 4.76 -1.35 -2.45
C ASP A 314 4.51 -2.23 -3.69
N ARG A 315 3.85 -3.39 -3.53
CA ARG A 315 3.49 -4.26 -4.67
C ARG A 315 2.63 -3.55 -5.71
N TRP A 316 1.64 -2.77 -5.29
CA TRP A 316 0.78 -2.04 -6.23
C TRP A 316 1.49 -0.88 -6.90
N TYR A 317 2.34 -0.17 -6.16
CA TYR A 317 3.23 0.83 -6.74
C TYR A 317 4.12 0.22 -7.82
N ARG A 318 4.71 -0.95 -7.56
CA ARG A 318 5.52 -1.69 -8.53
C ARG A 318 4.73 -2.17 -9.74
N ILE A 319 3.49 -2.66 -9.54
CA ILE A 319 2.61 -3.05 -10.67
C ILE A 319 2.34 -1.83 -11.57
N GLY A 320 1.97 -0.69 -10.99
CA GLY A 320 1.77 0.56 -11.73
C GLY A 320 3.04 1.00 -12.48
N ARG A 321 4.19 0.94 -11.81
CA ARG A 321 5.49 1.26 -12.42
C ARG A 321 5.87 0.26 -13.51
N THR A 322 5.66 -1.03 -13.29
CA THR A 322 5.89 -2.07 -14.32
C THR A 322 4.97 -1.89 -15.51
N ALA A 323 3.72 -1.48 -15.30
CA ALA A 323 2.80 -1.16 -16.38
C ALA A 323 3.24 0.05 -17.20
N LEU A 324 3.77 1.10 -16.54
CA LEU A 324 4.20 2.34 -17.21
C LEU A 324 5.58 2.21 -17.89
N TYR A 325 6.52 1.49 -17.28
CA TYR A 325 7.94 1.51 -17.70
C TYR A 325 8.52 0.14 -18.05
N GLY A 326 7.75 -0.92 -17.87
CA GLY A 326 8.22 -2.28 -18.05
C GLY A 326 8.92 -2.84 -16.80
N ARG A 327 9.16 -4.15 -16.80
CA ARG A 327 9.88 -4.84 -15.73
C ARG A 327 11.37 -4.50 -15.84
N LEU A 328 11.92 -3.88 -14.80
CA LEU A 328 13.36 -3.71 -14.67
C LEU A 328 13.94 -5.06 -14.21
N GLU A 329 14.97 -5.54 -14.89
CA GLU A 329 15.55 -6.88 -14.67
C GLU A 329 16.06 -7.09 -13.25
N ASP A 330 16.48 -6.01 -12.61
CA ASP A 330 17.17 -6.03 -11.31
C ASP A 330 16.25 -5.85 -10.10
N GLU A 331 14.91 -5.85 -10.28
CA GLU A 331 14.00 -5.65 -9.15
C GLU A 331 13.69 -6.95 -8.42
N THR A 332 14.30 -7.11 -7.25
CA THR A 332 13.94 -8.16 -6.31
C THR A 332 12.58 -7.83 -5.67
N SER A 333 11.56 -8.63 -5.98
CA SER A 333 10.25 -8.48 -5.33
C SER A 333 10.20 -9.36 -4.10
N PHE A 334 10.00 -8.75 -2.93
CA PHE A 334 9.78 -9.51 -1.70
C PHE A 334 8.32 -9.97 -1.62
N SER A 335 8.12 -11.28 -1.49
CA SER A 335 6.79 -11.88 -1.39
C SER A 335 6.19 -11.79 0.02
N SER A 336 7.00 -11.52 1.03
CA SER A 336 6.58 -11.41 2.43
C SER A 336 7.38 -10.37 3.20
N VAL A 337 6.78 -9.82 4.26
CA VAL A 337 7.43 -8.89 5.19
C VAL A 337 8.69 -9.50 5.79
N ARG A 338 8.63 -10.79 6.16
CA ARG A 338 9.78 -11.50 6.73
C ARG A 338 10.99 -11.49 5.80
N ARG A 339 10.79 -11.68 4.49
CA ARG A 339 11.90 -11.63 3.52
C ARG A 339 12.45 -10.23 3.35
N LEU A 340 11.58 -9.22 3.35
CA LEU A 340 12.00 -7.83 3.25
C LEU A 340 12.88 -7.43 4.43
N ILE A 341 12.42 -7.67 5.66
CA ILE A 341 13.17 -7.30 6.85
C ILE A 341 14.46 -8.14 7.04
N ALA A 342 14.40 -9.43 6.68
CA ALA A 342 15.59 -10.28 6.70
C ALA A 342 16.64 -9.83 5.68
N TYR A 343 16.21 -9.29 4.54
CA TYR A 343 17.12 -8.74 3.56
C TYR A 343 17.74 -7.42 4.04
N GLU A 344 16.98 -6.55 4.68
CA GLU A 344 17.48 -5.29 5.24
C GLU A 344 18.49 -5.55 6.37
N ASP A 345 18.21 -6.50 7.28
CA ASP A 345 19.17 -6.94 8.30
C ASP A 345 20.44 -7.54 7.69
N TYR A 346 20.29 -8.36 6.65
CA TYR A 346 21.42 -8.91 5.90
C TYR A 346 22.25 -7.80 5.23
N ALA A 347 21.61 -6.83 4.60
CA ALA A 347 22.28 -5.71 3.95
C ALA A 347 23.09 -4.86 4.95
N LEU A 348 22.52 -4.57 6.12
CA LEU A 348 23.23 -3.87 7.20
C LEU A 348 24.48 -4.65 7.65
N ARG A 349 24.35 -5.96 7.87
CA ARG A 349 25.49 -6.81 8.28
C ARG A 349 26.54 -6.92 7.20
N LEU A 350 26.14 -7.02 5.93
CA LEU A 350 27.06 -7.05 4.79
C LEU A 350 27.89 -5.77 4.72
N LEU A 351 27.24 -4.62 4.83
CA LEU A 351 27.93 -3.33 4.82
C LEU A 351 28.84 -3.15 6.04
N ASP A 352 28.40 -3.59 7.23
CA ASP A 352 29.22 -3.56 8.46
C ASP A 352 30.45 -4.47 8.33
N ASP A 353 30.29 -5.69 7.79
CA ASP A 353 31.38 -6.64 7.56
C ASP A 353 32.39 -6.12 6.51
N ASP A 354 31.91 -5.40 5.47
CA ASP A 354 32.75 -4.70 4.47
C ASP A 354 33.34 -3.38 5.04
N GLY A 355 33.06 -3.06 6.31
CA GLY A 355 33.60 -1.91 7.04
C GLY A 355 32.95 -0.59 6.69
N PHE A 356 31.78 -0.58 6.04
CA PHE A 356 30.99 0.65 5.90
C PHE A 356 30.46 1.10 7.26
N ARG A 357 30.39 2.41 7.43
CA ARG A 357 29.81 3.00 8.63
C ARG A 357 28.28 3.05 8.50
N VAL A 358 27.64 2.00 8.96
CA VAL A 358 26.18 1.81 8.95
C VAL A 358 25.68 1.51 10.36
N ALA A 359 24.38 1.69 10.60
CA ALA A 359 23.81 1.38 11.90
C ALA A 359 23.96 -0.10 12.24
N HIS A 360 24.55 -0.39 13.39
CA HIS A 360 24.67 -1.76 13.87
C HIS A 360 23.29 -2.41 14.08
N SER A 361 23.09 -3.61 13.51
CA SER A 361 21.84 -4.35 13.68
C SER A 361 21.85 -5.22 14.92
N TYR A 362 20.97 -4.93 15.87
CA TYR A 362 20.72 -5.78 17.04
C TYR A 362 19.88 -7.01 16.71
N GLY A 363 19.11 -6.96 15.65
CA GLY A 363 18.33 -8.09 15.13
C GLY A 363 16.87 -7.76 14.81
N ILE A 364 16.14 -8.83 14.51
CA ILE A 364 14.74 -8.78 14.10
C ILE A 364 13.86 -9.34 15.21
N VAL A 365 12.77 -8.62 15.53
CA VAL A 365 11.74 -9.03 16.48
C VAL A 365 10.45 -9.31 15.73
N GLU A 366 9.84 -10.46 15.92
CA GLU A 366 8.52 -10.77 15.39
C GLU A 366 7.46 -10.25 16.37
N LEU A 367 6.66 -9.26 15.94
CA LEU A 367 5.60 -8.67 16.74
C LEU A 367 4.29 -9.43 16.60
N THR A 368 3.87 -9.64 15.35
CA THR A 368 2.70 -10.45 15.00
C THR A 368 3.14 -11.53 14.02
N PRO A 369 2.87 -12.83 14.28
CA PRO A 369 3.33 -13.92 13.43
C PRO A 369 3.03 -13.70 11.96
N SER A 370 4.08 -13.76 11.14
CA SER A 370 4.05 -13.63 9.68
C SER A 370 3.46 -12.30 9.15
N ARG A 371 3.17 -11.31 10.00
CA ARG A 371 2.52 -10.06 9.61
C ARG A 371 3.31 -8.80 9.94
N GLU A 372 3.90 -8.74 11.13
CA GLU A 372 4.60 -7.56 11.60
C GLU A 372 5.94 -7.94 12.24
N TYR A 373 6.96 -7.24 11.86
CA TYR A 373 8.32 -7.40 12.36
C TYR A 373 8.91 -6.04 12.69
N LEU A 374 9.80 -6.02 13.66
CA LEU A 374 10.59 -4.86 14.06
C LEU A 374 12.07 -5.15 13.80
N LEU A 375 12.73 -4.34 12.99
CA LEU A 375 14.17 -4.29 12.89
C LEU A 375 14.69 -3.32 13.94
N VAL A 376 15.66 -3.74 14.72
CA VAL A 376 16.27 -2.95 15.79
C VAL A 376 17.71 -2.65 15.41
N THR A 377 18.03 -1.37 15.34
CA THR A 377 19.37 -0.90 15.00
C THR A 377 19.88 0.13 16.00
N GLU A 378 21.15 0.45 15.90
CA GLU A 378 21.77 1.57 16.57
C GLU A 378 21.06 2.88 16.19
N PHE A 379 20.99 3.81 17.15
CA PHE A 379 20.55 5.16 16.91
C PHE A 379 21.76 6.09 16.93
N PHE A 380 21.94 6.86 15.88
CA PHE A 380 23.03 7.83 15.79
C PHE A 380 22.66 9.11 16.53
N GLU A 381 23.26 9.31 17.72
CA GLU A 381 23.03 10.52 18.50
C GLU A 381 23.72 11.73 17.84
N GLY A 382 23.01 12.87 17.83
CA GLY A 382 23.53 14.10 17.22
C GLY A 382 23.66 14.06 15.70
N ALA A 383 23.14 13.02 15.04
CA ALA A 383 23.15 12.94 13.59
C ALA A 383 22.17 13.96 12.99
N GLU A 384 22.62 14.65 11.96
CA GLU A 384 21.79 15.52 11.13
C GLU A 384 21.62 14.91 9.74
N THR A 385 20.42 15.02 9.18
CA THR A 385 20.23 14.61 7.77
C THR A 385 20.96 15.59 6.86
N LEU A 386 21.51 15.09 5.75
CA LEU A 386 22.28 15.93 4.82
C LEU A 386 21.44 17.08 4.23
N GLY A 387 20.12 17.00 4.27
CA GLY A 387 19.24 18.11 3.90
C GLY A 387 19.25 19.30 4.86
N HIS A 388 19.80 19.15 6.07
CA HIS A 388 19.90 20.18 7.09
C HIS A 388 21.34 20.43 7.53
N ALA A 389 22.26 19.50 7.29
CA ALA A 389 23.66 19.61 7.64
C ALA A 389 24.42 20.56 6.69
N GLU A 390 25.47 21.18 7.17
CA GLU A 390 26.40 21.94 6.33
C GLU A 390 27.21 21.00 5.43
N VAL A 391 27.24 21.29 4.13
CA VAL A 391 27.98 20.50 3.14
C VAL A 391 29.39 21.05 2.99
N THR A 392 30.30 20.59 3.86
CA THR A 392 31.72 20.93 3.82
C THR A 392 32.47 20.10 2.75
N ASP A 393 33.75 20.42 2.53
CA ASP A 393 34.60 19.63 1.62
C ASP A 393 34.77 18.18 2.07
N GLU A 394 34.87 17.97 3.38
CA GLU A 394 34.98 16.64 4.00
C GLU A 394 33.71 15.81 3.74
N VAL A 395 32.55 16.45 3.85
CA VAL A 395 31.24 15.79 3.57
C VAL A 395 31.14 15.44 2.08
N ILE A 396 31.59 16.33 1.18
CA ILE A 396 31.61 16.06 -0.27
C ILE A 396 32.50 14.85 -0.57
N ASP A 397 33.75 14.89 -0.09
CA ASP A 397 34.69 13.79 -0.31
C ASP A 397 34.21 12.48 0.31
N GLY A 398 33.65 12.54 1.51
CA GLY A 398 33.07 11.38 2.19
C GLY A 398 31.93 10.74 1.39
N GLY A 399 31.04 11.56 0.83
CA GLY A 399 29.94 11.08 -0.01
C GLY A 399 30.41 10.43 -1.33
N LEU A 400 31.38 11.06 -1.98
CA LEU A 400 31.98 10.54 -3.21
C LEU A 400 32.76 9.25 -2.96
N ALA A 401 33.57 9.21 -1.89
CA ALA A 401 34.30 8.03 -1.45
C ALA A 401 33.34 6.88 -1.07
N LEU A 402 32.22 7.17 -0.43
CA LEU A 402 31.17 6.18 -0.11
C LEU A 402 30.65 5.50 -1.39
N VAL A 403 30.29 6.29 -2.42
CA VAL A 403 29.81 5.73 -3.70
C VAL A 403 30.90 4.94 -4.41
N ARG A 404 32.13 5.44 -4.45
CA ARG A 404 33.24 4.70 -5.06
C ARG A 404 33.45 3.35 -4.38
N ARG A 405 33.41 3.33 -3.05
CA ARG A 405 33.55 2.12 -2.27
C ARG A 405 32.39 1.13 -2.49
N LEU A 406 31.15 1.63 -2.65
CA LEU A 406 30.01 0.77 -3.02
C LEU A 406 30.26 0.10 -4.38
N TRP A 407 30.76 0.84 -5.39
CA TRP A 407 31.10 0.28 -6.68
C TRP A 407 32.19 -0.78 -6.59
N ASP A 408 33.27 -0.47 -5.87
CA ASP A 408 34.41 -1.40 -5.69
C ASP A 408 33.98 -2.70 -4.96
N SER A 409 32.97 -2.62 -4.10
CA SER A 409 32.35 -3.78 -3.42
C SER A 409 31.28 -4.46 -4.28
N GLY A 410 30.96 -3.96 -5.47
CA GLY A 410 29.90 -4.48 -6.34
C GLY A 410 28.50 -4.29 -5.73
N LEU A 411 28.25 -3.13 -5.12
CA LEU A 411 27.01 -2.78 -4.44
C LEU A 411 26.41 -1.49 -5.02
N ALA A 412 25.09 -1.37 -4.99
CA ALA A 412 24.38 -0.12 -5.25
C ALA A 412 23.29 0.10 -4.19
N HIS A 413 23.21 1.33 -3.66
CA HIS A 413 22.24 1.69 -2.62
C HIS A 413 20.84 1.87 -3.19
N ARG A 414 20.70 2.49 -4.37
CA ARG A 414 19.48 2.70 -5.15
C ARG A 414 18.47 3.69 -4.60
N ASP A 415 18.65 4.22 -3.40
CA ASP A 415 17.77 5.23 -2.79
C ASP A 415 18.59 6.33 -2.09
N ILE A 416 19.61 6.84 -2.79
CA ILE A 416 20.42 7.97 -2.30
C ILE A 416 19.59 9.25 -2.43
N LYS A 417 19.27 9.84 -1.27
CA LYS A 417 18.48 11.07 -1.12
C LYS A 417 18.83 11.73 0.22
N PRO A 418 18.51 13.03 0.44
CA PRO A 418 18.90 13.74 1.64
C PRO A 418 18.50 13.05 2.96
N ALA A 419 17.28 12.46 3.03
CA ALA A 419 16.79 11.78 4.21
C ALA A 419 17.53 10.46 4.56
N ASN A 420 18.23 9.86 3.61
CA ASN A 420 18.95 8.59 3.78
C ASN A 420 20.45 8.78 4.02
N LEU A 421 20.90 10.02 4.13
CA LEU A 421 22.29 10.40 4.39
C LEU A 421 22.37 11.20 5.68
N LEU A 422 23.13 10.69 6.63
CA LEU A 422 23.36 11.33 7.91
C LEU A 422 24.79 11.85 8.00
N VAL A 423 24.95 13.01 8.59
CA VAL A 423 26.26 13.55 8.98
C VAL A 423 26.41 13.38 10.48
N VAL A 424 27.41 12.61 10.90
CA VAL A 424 27.72 12.32 12.29
C VAL A 424 29.17 12.67 12.52
N GLU A 425 29.43 13.65 13.39
CA GLU A 425 30.79 14.14 13.67
C GLU A 425 31.59 14.51 12.41
N GLY A 426 30.91 15.09 11.40
CA GLY A 426 31.52 15.47 10.13
C GLY A 426 31.71 14.34 9.10
N GLU A 427 31.38 13.09 9.46
CA GLU A 427 31.43 11.95 8.55
C GLU A 427 30.05 11.57 8.02
N LEU A 428 29.99 11.27 6.72
CA LEU A 428 28.75 10.89 6.06
C LEU A 428 28.46 9.39 6.24
N GLN A 429 27.24 9.08 6.65
CA GLN A 429 26.76 7.73 6.86
C GLN A 429 25.48 7.50 6.05
N VAL A 430 25.28 6.28 5.60
CA VAL A 430 24.09 5.88 4.85
C VAL A 430 23.14 5.06 5.72
N ILE A 431 21.86 5.36 5.61
CA ILE A 431 20.77 4.63 6.27
C ILE A 431 19.74 4.15 5.25
N ASP A 432 18.78 3.36 5.69
CA ASP A 432 17.70 2.77 4.86
C ASP A 432 18.22 1.95 3.66
N VAL A 433 18.96 0.90 3.99
CA VAL A 433 19.58 -0.01 3.01
C VAL A 433 18.60 -1.06 2.43
N SER A 434 17.30 -0.87 2.63
CA SER A 434 16.26 -1.78 2.12
C SER A 434 16.27 -1.94 0.59
N GLY A 435 16.83 -0.95 -0.11
CA GLY A 435 17.02 -0.92 -1.55
C GLY A 435 18.34 -1.50 -2.06
N LEU A 436 19.29 -1.81 -1.16
CA LEU A 436 20.64 -2.25 -1.52
C LEU A 436 20.60 -3.40 -2.52
N GLN A 437 21.47 -3.36 -3.51
CA GLN A 437 21.58 -4.40 -4.53
C GLN A 437 23.02 -4.91 -4.60
N ILE A 438 23.15 -6.24 -4.60
CA ILE A 438 24.42 -6.94 -4.79
C ILE A 438 24.58 -7.24 -6.27
N ARG A 439 25.74 -6.95 -6.85
CA ARG A 439 26.05 -7.04 -8.28
C ARG A 439 25.00 -6.34 -9.14
N PRO A 440 24.82 -5.04 -8.95
CA PRO A 440 23.87 -4.25 -9.72
C PRO A 440 24.27 -4.20 -11.20
N SER A 441 23.35 -3.81 -12.06
CA SER A 441 23.70 -3.43 -13.41
C SER A 441 24.50 -2.11 -13.41
N PRO A 442 25.45 -1.89 -14.33
CA PRO A 442 26.32 -0.70 -14.33
C PRO A 442 25.55 0.63 -14.27
N TRP A 443 24.42 0.73 -14.94
CA TRP A 443 23.62 1.95 -14.90
C TRP A 443 23.04 2.26 -13.50
N ARG A 444 22.90 1.25 -12.61
CA ARG A 444 22.44 1.46 -11.22
C ARG A 444 23.52 2.11 -10.36
N GLU A 445 24.75 1.66 -10.54
CA GLU A 445 25.92 2.27 -9.91
C GLU A 445 26.08 3.72 -10.38
N ALA A 446 25.96 3.93 -11.69
CA ALA A 446 26.00 5.26 -12.28
C ALA A 446 24.91 6.20 -11.73
N VAL A 447 23.68 5.71 -11.51
CA VAL A 447 22.60 6.49 -10.89
C VAL A 447 22.91 6.86 -9.45
N ASP A 448 23.51 5.97 -8.66
CA ASP A 448 23.89 6.28 -7.27
C ASP A 448 24.92 7.42 -7.23
N LEU A 449 25.89 7.43 -8.15
CA LEU A 449 26.83 8.55 -8.29
C LEU A 449 26.11 9.87 -8.62
N ALA A 450 25.23 9.86 -9.61
CA ALA A 450 24.50 11.07 -9.98
C ALA A 450 23.62 11.58 -8.82
N ASN A 451 22.91 10.68 -8.13
CA ASN A 451 22.08 11.05 -6.99
C ASN A 451 22.92 11.63 -5.84
N MET A 452 24.09 11.04 -5.55
CA MET A 452 25.00 11.58 -4.53
C MET A 452 25.49 12.98 -4.90
N MET A 453 25.96 13.15 -6.14
CA MET A 453 26.42 14.48 -6.61
C MET A 453 25.30 15.52 -6.56
N LEU A 454 24.06 15.15 -6.92
CA LEU A 454 22.91 16.05 -6.84
C LEU A 454 22.57 16.41 -5.40
N VAL A 455 22.57 15.45 -4.47
CA VAL A 455 22.31 15.72 -3.05
C VAL A 455 23.37 16.64 -2.46
N LEU A 456 24.64 16.42 -2.75
CA LEU A 456 25.73 17.27 -2.29
C LEU A 456 25.64 18.69 -2.89
N ALA A 457 25.25 18.82 -4.16
CA ALA A 457 25.10 20.11 -4.82
C ALA A 457 23.89 20.91 -4.33
N LEU A 458 22.85 20.28 -3.79
CA LEU A 458 21.74 20.99 -3.16
C LEU A 458 22.21 21.85 -1.98
N GLY A 459 23.15 21.36 -1.17
CA GLY A 459 23.74 22.10 -0.04
C GLY A 459 25.04 22.83 -0.36
N SER A 460 25.51 22.80 -1.63
CA SER A 460 26.78 23.43 -2.03
C SER A 460 26.74 23.91 -3.48
N ASP A 461 27.91 24.13 -4.07
CA ASP A 461 28.07 24.51 -5.49
C ASP A 461 28.31 23.28 -6.37
N PRO A 462 27.58 23.10 -7.52
CA PRO A 462 27.76 21.98 -8.42
C PRO A 462 29.15 21.91 -9.06
N ASP A 463 29.77 23.05 -9.37
CA ASP A 463 31.13 23.10 -9.93
C ASP A 463 32.14 22.57 -8.90
N ARG A 464 31.98 22.95 -7.63
CA ARG A 464 32.80 22.46 -6.51
C ARG A 464 32.67 20.94 -6.38
N VAL A 465 31.42 20.41 -6.37
CA VAL A 465 31.16 18.96 -6.28
C VAL A 465 31.80 18.23 -7.46
N TYR A 466 31.66 18.76 -8.68
CA TYR A 466 32.26 18.16 -9.89
C TYR A 466 33.78 18.09 -9.80
N GLN A 467 34.44 19.19 -9.40
CA GLN A 467 35.91 19.23 -9.28
C GLN A 467 36.41 18.21 -8.22
N ARG A 468 35.69 18.08 -7.11
CA ARG A 468 36.06 17.08 -6.10
C ARG A 468 35.78 15.65 -6.55
N ALA A 469 34.72 15.43 -7.33
CA ALA A 469 34.41 14.11 -7.89
C ALA A 469 35.51 13.57 -8.79
N LEU A 470 36.26 14.43 -9.49
CA LEU A 470 37.36 14.03 -10.34
C LEU A 470 38.54 13.37 -9.58
N ALA A 471 38.59 13.48 -8.25
CA ALA A 471 39.58 12.74 -7.46
C ALA A 471 39.25 11.23 -7.33
N SER A 472 37.98 10.86 -7.48
CA SER A 472 37.50 9.49 -7.30
C SER A 472 36.87 8.87 -8.54
N PHE A 473 36.43 9.69 -9.50
CA PHE A 473 35.71 9.27 -10.71
C PHE A 473 36.30 9.92 -11.96
N THR A 474 36.29 9.20 -13.07
CA THR A 474 36.68 9.78 -14.35
C THR A 474 35.58 10.70 -14.90
N PRO A 475 35.91 11.66 -15.77
CA PRO A 475 34.90 12.47 -16.45
C PRO A 475 33.84 11.65 -17.19
N GLU A 476 34.23 10.52 -17.76
CA GLU A 476 33.36 9.59 -18.49
C GLU A 476 32.37 8.88 -17.55
N GLU A 477 32.80 8.44 -16.36
CA GLU A 477 31.93 7.85 -15.32
C GLU A 477 30.89 8.86 -14.86
N ILE A 478 31.27 10.13 -14.69
CA ILE A 478 30.34 11.21 -14.34
C ILE A 478 29.36 11.47 -15.51
N GLY A 479 29.85 11.49 -16.73
CA GLY A 479 29.01 11.60 -17.94
C GLY A 479 27.98 10.48 -18.02
N GLU A 480 28.38 9.23 -17.78
CA GLU A 480 27.51 8.07 -17.69
C GLU A 480 26.46 8.22 -16.57
N ALA A 481 26.87 8.69 -15.39
CA ALA A 481 25.99 8.90 -14.25
C ALA A 481 24.83 9.84 -14.60
N PHE A 482 25.11 10.99 -15.22
CA PHE A 482 24.08 11.95 -15.62
C PHE A 482 23.33 11.55 -16.90
N ALA A 483 23.85 10.65 -17.73
CA ALA A 483 23.10 10.01 -18.79
C ALA A 483 22.10 8.96 -18.27
N ALA A 484 22.44 8.27 -17.17
CA ALA A 484 21.59 7.29 -16.51
C ALA A 484 20.52 7.94 -15.58
N ALA A 485 20.82 9.09 -14.97
CA ALA A 485 19.94 9.81 -14.06
C ALA A 485 18.76 10.46 -14.79
N GLN A 486 17.76 9.67 -15.17
CA GLN A 486 16.57 10.13 -15.90
C GLN A 486 15.31 9.82 -15.10
N GLY A 487 14.44 10.83 -14.96
CA GLY A 487 13.06 10.70 -14.44
C GLY A 487 12.93 9.80 -13.20
N MET A 488 12.60 8.53 -13.44
CA MET A 488 12.35 7.55 -12.35
C MET A 488 13.59 7.00 -11.64
N ALA A 489 14.77 7.18 -12.20
CA ALA A 489 16.00 6.74 -11.57
C ALA A 489 16.37 7.65 -10.38
N ILE A 490 15.83 8.86 -10.36
CA ILE A 490 16.01 9.81 -9.26
C ILE A 490 14.89 9.60 -8.23
N PRO A 491 15.20 9.42 -6.93
CA PRO A 491 14.20 9.30 -5.87
C PRO A 491 13.21 10.48 -5.85
N THR A 492 11.92 10.20 -5.59
CA THR A 492 10.85 11.21 -5.65
C THR A 492 11.11 12.40 -4.72
N GLU A 493 11.69 12.14 -3.56
CA GLU A 493 12.06 13.19 -2.61
C GLU A 493 13.17 14.09 -3.19
N LEU A 494 14.23 13.50 -3.76
CA LEU A 494 15.29 14.25 -4.42
C LEU A 494 14.73 15.06 -5.62
N GLN A 495 13.81 14.49 -6.41
CA GLN A 495 13.14 15.23 -7.48
C GLN A 495 12.36 16.45 -6.96
N ARG A 496 11.77 16.37 -5.75
CA ARG A 496 11.08 17.50 -5.13
C ARG A 496 12.07 18.62 -4.80
N TYR A 497 13.19 18.30 -4.12
CA TYR A 497 14.22 19.28 -3.81
C TYR A 497 14.82 19.91 -5.07
N LEU A 498 15.08 19.12 -6.12
CA LEU A 498 15.58 19.64 -7.40
C LEU A 498 14.58 20.56 -8.12
N LYS A 499 13.28 20.43 -7.88
CA LYS A 499 12.24 21.33 -8.42
C LYS A 499 12.07 22.59 -7.59
N GLU A 500 12.37 22.52 -6.30
CA GLU A 500 12.34 23.66 -5.38
C GLU A 500 13.61 24.52 -5.50
N ASP A 501 14.71 23.92 -5.97
CA ASP A 501 15.96 24.62 -6.28
C ASP A 501 15.83 25.34 -7.63
N GLU A 502 16.10 26.64 -7.66
CA GLU A 502 16.03 27.46 -8.88
C GLU A 502 17.14 27.15 -9.89
N ARG A 503 18.21 26.43 -9.46
CA ARG A 503 19.34 26.04 -10.30
C ARG A 503 19.01 24.77 -11.08
N ASP A 504 19.34 24.72 -12.37
CA ASP A 504 19.31 23.45 -13.13
C ASP A 504 20.56 22.61 -12.86
N LEU A 505 20.60 21.98 -11.68
CA LEU A 505 21.76 21.18 -11.27
C LEU A 505 22.05 20.02 -12.24
N ILE A 506 21.02 19.37 -12.77
CA ILE A 506 21.19 18.28 -13.74
C ILE A 506 21.79 18.81 -15.06
N GLY A 507 21.27 19.92 -15.56
CA GLY A 507 21.82 20.58 -16.74
C GLY A 507 23.27 21.00 -16.53
N ARG A 508 23.57 21.59 -15.36
CA ARG A 508 24.93 22.04 -15.03
C ARG A 508 25.95 20.89 -15.02
N PHE A 509 25.65 19.77 -14.39
CA PHE A 509 26.53 18.60 -14.40
C PHE A 509 26.71 18.00 -15.81
N LYS A 510 25.68 18.04 -16.66
CA LYS A 510 25.78 17.61 -18.07
C LYS A 510 26.64 18.54 -18.93
N GLU A 511 26.75 19.82 -18.57
CA GLU A 511 27.66 20.78 -19.21
C GLU A 511 29.10 20.56 -18.77
N LEU A 512 29.34 20.20 -17.50
CA LEU A 512 30.66 19.98 -16.92
C LEU A 512 31.28 18.65 -17.37
N ALA A 513 30.45 17.61 -17.50
CA ALA A 513 30.89 16.27 -17.90
C ALA A 513 30.92 16.10 -19.43
N PRO A 514 31.76 15.21 -19.96
CA PRO A 514 31.75 14.90 -21.40
C PRO A 514 30.40 14.30 -21.80
N PRO A 515 29.96 14.55 -23.05
CA PRO A 515 28.69 14.01 -23.54
C PRO A 515 28.74 12.48 -23.59
N TYR A 516 27.73 11.84 -22.96
CA TYR A 516 27.58 10.38 -22.93
C TYR A 516 26.32 9.95 -23.68
N PRO A 517 26.33 8.81 -24.40
CA PRO A 517 25.15 8.29 -25.07
C PRO A 517 24.00 8.06 -24.10
N LYS A 518 22.79 8.44 -24.53
CA LYS A 518 21.59 8.31 -23.67
C LYS A 518 21.35 6.85 -23.28
N ILE A 519 21.33 6.55 -21.98
CA ILE A 519 21.07 5.22 -21.47
C ILE A 519 19.56 5.00 -21.45
N SER A 520 19.09 4.00 -22.20
CA SER A 520 17.66 3.64 -22.24
C SER A 520 17.32 2.70 -21.07
N ILE A 521 16.70 3.23 -20.04
CA ILE A 521 16.23 2.46 -18.88
C ILE A 521 14.88 1.79 -19.20
N GLN A 522 14.16 2.30 -20.19
CA GLN A 522 12.79 1.90 -20.51
C GLN A 522 12.75 0.80 -21.56
N ARG A 523 12.19 -0.36 -21.23
CA ARG A 523 12.03 -1.48 -22.17
C ARG A 523 10.56 -1.68 -22.55
N TRP A 524 10.02 -0.79 -23.39
CA TRP A 524 8.77 -1.04 -24.09
C TRP A 524 9.01 -1.95 -25.28
N SER A 525 8.35 -3.09 -25.34
CA SER A 525 8.32 -3.94 -26.52
C SER A 525 6.95 -3.80 -27.20
N LEU A 526 6.93 -3.94 -28.54
CA LEU A 526 5.69 -3.97 -29.31
C LEU A 526 4.68 -4.99 -28.75
N ARG A 527 5.17 -6.13 -28.23
CA ARG A 527 4.36 -7.16 -27.57
C ARG A 527 3.65 -6.62 -26.32
N ARG A 528 4.32 -5.80 -25.50
CA ARG A 528 3.70 -5.21 -24.28
C ARG A 528 2.68 -4.15 -24.63
N ILE A 529 2.97 -3.31 -25.62
CA ILE A 529 2.03 -2.32 -26.13
C ILE A 529 0.77 -3.04 -26.67
N ALA A 530 0.95 -4.09 -27.46
CA ALA A 530 -0.15 -4.89 -27.99
C ALA A 530 -0.97 -5.57 -26.89
N LEU A 531 -0.33 -6.10 -25.83
CA LEU A 531 -1.05 -6.69 -24.68
C LEU A 531 -1.87 -5.65 -23.91
N ILE A 532 -1.31 -4.46 -23.66
CA ILE A 532 -2.03 -3.38 -22.98
C ILE A 532 -3.17 -2.87 -23.85
N ALA A 533 -2.93 -2.66 -25.15
CA ALA A 533 -3.96 -2.26 -26.10
C ALA A 533 -5.09 -3.31 -26.17
N GLY A 534 -4.74 -4.60 -26.21
CA GLY A 534 -5.72 -5.69 -26.19
C GLY A 534 -6.54 -5.72 -24.90
N LEU A 535 -5.90 -5.46 -23.75
CA LEU A 535 -6.56 -5.44 -22.44
C LEU A 535 -7.52 -4.24 -22.33
N VAL A 536 -7.09 -3.07 -22.79
CA VAL A 536 -7.94 -1.86 -22.84
C VAL A 536 -9.11 -2.05 -23.81
N LEU A 537 -8.86 -2.59 -24.99
CA LEU A 537 -9.91 -2.87 -25.96
C LEU A 537 -10.90 -3.92 -25.43
N GLY A 538 -10.41 -4.99 -24.81
CA GLY A 538 -11.27 -5.99 -24.18
C GLY A 538 -12.14 -5.41 -23.05
N ALA A 539 -11.56 -4.52 -22.22
CA ALA A 539 -12.31 -3.82 -21.18
C ALA A 539 -13.37 -2.87 -21.76
N LEU A 540 -13.07 -2.16 -22.84
CA LEU A 540 -14.02 -1.29 -23.54
C LEU A 540 -15.16 -2.09 -24.21
N VAL A 541 -14.85 -3.21 -24.84
CA VAL A 541 -15.87 -4.11 -25.43
C VAL A 541 -16.78 -4.67 -24.34
N LEU A 542 -16.20 -5.13 -23.22
CA LEU A 542 -16.97 -5.62 -22.07
C LEU A 542 -17.87 -4.52 -21.48
N ALA A 543 -17.34 -3.30 -21.33
CA ALA A 543 -18.11 -2.15 -20.86
C ALA A 543 -19.24 -1.78 -21.84
N GLY A 544 -18.98 -1.79 -23.14
CA GLY A 544 -20.00 -1.55 -24.17
C GLY A 544 -21.10 -2.60 -24.10
N TRP A 545 -20.74 -3.88 -24.05
CA TRP A 545 -21.70 -4.97 -23.95
C TRP A 545 -22.53 -4.94 -22.66
N THR A 546 -21.94 -4.54 -21.53
CA THR A 546 -22.69 -4.35 -20.28
C THR A 546 -23.67 -3.18 -20.35
N VAL A 547 -23.30 -2.09 -21.02
CA VAL A 547 -24.19 -0.94 -21.24
C VAL A 547 -25.37 -1.33 -22.12
N ASP A 548 -25.12 -2.01 -23.25
CA ASP A 548 -26.18 -2.49 -24.14
C ASP A 548 -27.14 -3.44 -23.42
N ALA A 549 -26.61 -4.41 -22.67
CA ALA A 549 -27.42 -5.35 -21.89
C ALA A 549 -28.24 -4.65 -20.79
N ILE A 550 -27.71 -3.56 -20.18
CA ILE A 550 -28.46 -2.75 -19.21
C ILE A 550 -29.58 -1.97 -19.90
N LEU A 551 -29.31 -1.40 -21.07
CA LEU A 551 -30.33 -0.68 -21.84
C LEU A 551 -31.47 -1.58 -22.29
N ASP A 552 -31.15 -2.81 -22.72
CA ASP A 552 -32.16 -3.82 -23.11
C ASP A 552 -33.04 -4.27 -21.92
N VAL A 553 -32.49 -4.30 -20.70
CA VAL A 553 -33.27 -4.61 -19.47
C VAL A 553 -34.13 -3.43 -19.02
N LEU A 554 -33.77 -2.22 -19.41
CA LEU A 554 -34.48 -0.98 -19.04
C LEU A 554 -35.54 -0.56 -20.05
N ALA A 555 -35.46 -1.06 -21.31
CA ALA A 555 -36.44 -0.88 -22.36
C ALA A 555 -37.60 -1.89 -22.23
#